data_5ade29fb9b47081e3fc341fa34e8eb06
#
_entry.id   5ade29fb9b47081e3fc341fa34e8eb06
#
_cell.length_a   1.000
_cell.length_b   1.000
_cell.length_c   1.000
_cell.angle_alpha   90.00
_cell.angle_beta   90.00
_cell.angle_gamma   90.00
#
_symmetry.space_group_name_H-M   'P 1'
#
loop_
_entity.id
_entity.type
_entity.pdbx_description
1 polymer ?
#
loop_
_entity_poly.entity_id
_entity_poly.type
_entity_poly.pdbx_seq_one_letter_code
_entity_poly.pdbx_strand_id
1 'polypeptide(L)'
;MNKKLNLPACLIMAGGRGLRLGSITKSTPKPLIKINNKPYLEYLLKFLIKSGFKKFYFSLSYKNNKIQEFLKLFFFKKNLSYKILIDKKRSGTFSACYDHVSKLDKVFFYTNADEISKLNLKKIFLNFRLSKAKVMCGLLESKNGKFSIDKKELIIKLSSKKNKKAYIDCGFKFINKEIFKQVKKKYIKIEDFIYGDYLKKNRVNYFLVKKKPYRIDTALDIRRTKNELFKTK
;
A
#
# COMPACT_ATOMS: atom_id res chain seq x y z
N MET A 1 32.42 4.62 2.83
CA MET A 1 31.70 3.67 1.93
C MET A 1 30.21 3.97 1.98
N ASN A 2 29.61 4.55 0.94
CA ASN A 2 28.17 4.78 0.85
C ASN A 2 27.45 3.42 0.68
N LYS A 3 26.98 2.81 1.76
CA LYS A 3 26.11 1.63 1.66
C LYS A 3 24.88 2.00 0.83
N LYS A 4 24.81 1.49 -0.38
CA LYS A 4 23.65 1.66 -1.29
C LYS A 4 22.37 1.34 -0.52
N LEU A 5 21.48 2.34 -0.35
CA LEU A 5 20.21 2.17 0.36
C LEU A 5 19.31 1.21 -0.42
N ASN A 6 19.22 -0.03 0.04
CA ASN A 6 18.31 -1.03 -0.51
C ASN A 6 16.92 -0.84 0.12
N LEU A 7 15.89 -0.72 -0.71
CA LEU A 7 14.51 -0.73 -0.24
C LEU A 7 14.14 -2.11 0.31
N PRO A 8 13.26 -2.18 1.33
CA PRO A 8 12.77 -3.44 1.87
C PRO A 8 11.88 -4.17 0.85
N ALA A 9 11.40 -5.36 1.19
CA ALA A 9 10.38 -6.02 0.38
C ALA A 9 9.09 -5.17 0.30
N CYS A 10 8.36 -5.29 -0.81
CA CYS A 10 7.07 -4.65 -1.03
C CYS A 10 5.95 -5.68 -0.88
N LEU A 11 5.03 -5.48 0.06
CA LEU A 11 3.79 -6.26 0.19
C LEU A 11 2.67 -5.55 -0.56
N ILE A 12 2.14 -6.22 -1.57
CA ILE A 12 1.07 -5.72 -2.44
C ILE A 12 -0.22 -6.48 -2.14
N MET A 13 -1.24 -5.75 -1.70
CA MET A 13 -2.57 -6.27 -1.39
C MET A 13 -3.40 -6.38 -2.68
N ALA A 14 -3.54 -7.57 -3.23
CA ALA A 14 -4.21 -7.80 -4.52
C ALA A 14 -5.42 -8.76 -4.43
N GLY A 15 -5.89 -9.09 -3.22
CA GLY A 15 -6.99 -10.03 -2.99
C GLY A 15 -8.41 -9.44 -3.07
N GLY A 16 -8.57 -8.13 -3.33
CA GLY A 16 -9.85 -7.44 -3.32
C GLY A 16 -10.77 -7.81 -4.50
N ARG A 17 -12.10 -7.89 -4.24
CA ARG A 17 -13.11 -8.20 -5.28
C ARG A 17 -13.40 -7.06 -6.25
N GLY A 18 -13.18 -5.81 -5.84
CA GLY A 18 -13.50 -4.65 -6.67
C GLY A 18 -15.00 -4.43 -6.93
N LEU A 19 -15.87 -4.75 -5.96
CA LEU A 19 -17.33 -4.76 -6.10
C LEU A 19 -17.92 -3.48 -6.70
N ARG A 20 -17.32 -2.32 -6.41
CA ARG A 20 -17.75 -1.01 -6.94
C ARG A 20 -17.63 -0.86 -8.46
N LEU A 21 -16.91 -1.75 -9.11
CA LEU A 21 -16.73 -1.77 -10.56
C LEU A 21 -17.72 -2.71 -11.28
N GLY A 22 -18.67 -3.30 -10.54
CA GLY A 22 -19.80 -4.07 -11.08
C GLY A 22 -19.37 -5.18 -12.05
N SER A 23 -19.90 -5.14 -13.27
CA SER A 23 -19.66 -6.13 -14.32
C SER A 23 -18.19 -6.27 -14.74
N ILE A 24 -17.41 -5.20 -14.68
CA ILE A 24 -15.99 -5.20 -15.08
C ILE A 24 -15.19 -6.23 -14.27
N THR A 25 -15.48 -6.38 -12.98
CA THR A 25 -14.76 -7.29 -12.09
C THR A 25 -15.39 -8.69 -12.00
N LYS A 26 -16.51 -8.96 -12.69
CA LYS A 26 -17.08 -10.31 -12.77
C LYS A 26 -16.12 -11.32 -13.39
N SER A 27 -15.40 -10.93 -14.47
CA SER A 27 -14.47 -11.79 -15.20
C SER A 27 -12.99 -11.48 -14.94
N THR A 28 -12.65 -10.22 -14.61
CA THR A 28 -11.28 -9.74 -14.49
C THR A 28 -10.99 -9.28 -13.06
N PRO A 29 -9.93 -9.78 -12.38
CA PRO A 29 -9.51 -9.24 -11.09
C PRO A 29 -9.19 -7.75 -11.22
N LYS A 30 -9.57 -6.93 -10.23
CA LYS A 30 -9.39 -5.49 -10.24
C LYS A 30 -7.97 -5.04 -10.65
N PRO A 31 -6.86 -5.62 -10.12
CA PRO A 31 -5.51 -5.22 -10.52
C PRO A 31 -5.16 -5.48 -11.98
N LEU A 32 -5.91 -6.37 -12.65
CA LEU A 32 -5.70 -6.72 -14.06
C LEU A 32 -6.60 -5.93 -15.02
N ILE A 33 -7.41 -4.99 -14.54
CA ILE A 33 -8.17 -4.08 -15.41
C ILE A 33 -7.17 -3.31 -16.29
N LYS A 34 -7.44 -3.32 -17.58
CA LYS A 34 -6.57 -2.68 -18.57
C LYS A 34 -6.78 -1.16 -18.63
N ILE A 35 -5.70 -0.43 -18.56
CA ILE A 35 -5.61 1.00 -18.87
C ILE A 35 -4.66 1.12 -20.05
N ASN A 36 -5.10 1.73 -21.15
CA ASN A 36 -4.29 1.81 -22.38
C ASN A 36 -3.67 0.44 -22.75
N ASN A 37 -4.52 -0.59 -22.84
CA ASN A 37 -4.20 -1.98 -23.22
C ASN A 37 -3.22 -2.73 -22.30
N LYS A 38 -2.81 -2.16 -21.15
CA LYS A 38 -1.94 -2.81 -20.16
C LYS A 38 -2.64 -2.97 -18.82
N PRO A 39 -2.46 -4.11 -18.10
CA PRO A 39 -2.99 -4.28 -16.77
C PRO A 39 -2.51 -3.18 -15.81
N TYR A 40 -3.40 -2.69 -14.94
CA TYR A 40 -3.04 -1.66 -13.97
C TYR A 40 -1.89 -2.11 -13.06
N LEU A 41 -1.87 -3.37 -12.65
CA LEU A 41 -0.80 -3.97 -11.86
C LEU A 41 0.58 -3.84 -12.54
N GLU A 42 0.63 -3.89 -13.87
CA GLU A 42 1.89 -3.71 -14.60
C GLU A 42 2.47 -2.30 -14.38
N TYR A 43 1.62 -1.28 -14.39
CA TYR A 43 2.07 0.10 -14.12
C TYR A 43 2.55 0.27 -12.69
N LEU A 44 1.83 -0.31 -11.72
CA LEU A 44 2.26 -0.30 -10.32
C LEU A 44 3.63 -0.97 -10.16
N LEU A 45 3.81 -2.16 -10.72
CA LEU A 45 5.06 -2.90 -10.64
C LEU A 45 6.22 -2.15 -11.30
N LYS A 46 6.01 -1.58 -12.49
CA LYS A 46 7.02 -0.74 -13.16
C LYS A 46 7.42 0.47 -12.32
N PHE A 47 6.44 1.13 -11.67
CA PHE A 47 6.72 2.24 -10.76
C PHE A 47 7.55 1.78 -9.55
N LEU A 48 7.18 0.68 -8.89
CA LEU A 48 7.90 0.15 -7.73
C LEU A 48 9.33 -0.31 -8.10
N ILE A 49 9.50 -1.02 -9.21
CA ILE A 49 10.81 -1.45 -9.71
C ILE A 49 11.69 -0.23 -10.03
N LYS A 50 11.16 0.78 -10.73
CA LYS A 50 11.87 2.03 -10.99
C LYS A 50 12.26 2.77 -9.70
N SER A 51 11.45 2.65 -8.64
CA SER A 51 11.76 3.19 -7.31
C SER A 51 12.89 2.43 -6.60
N GLY A 52 13.25 1.21 -7.06
CA GLY A 52 14.35 0.41 -6.54
C GLY A 52 13.94 -0.83 -5.74
N PHE A 53 12.66 -1.20 -5.71
CA PHE A 53 12.23 -2.47 -5.12
C PHE A 53 12.69 -3.66 -5.96
N LYS A 54 13.18 -4.70 -5.28
CA LYS A 54 13.67 -5.95 -5.92
C LYS A 54 12.96 -7.20 -5.40
N LYS A 55 12.25 -7.11 -4.28
CA LYS A 55 11.56 -8.21 -3.61
C LYS A 55 10.10 -7.86 -3.37
N PHE A 56 9.19 -8.75 -3.76
CA PHE A 56 7.76 -8.54 -3.72
C PHE A 56 7.04 -9.67 -3.02
N TYR A 57 6.02 -9.34 -2.23
CA TYR A 57 5.01 -10.24 -1.70
C TYR A 57 3.66 -9.85 -2.25
N PHE A 58 2.88 -10.81 -2.70
CA PHE A 58 1.52 -10.59 -3.18
C PHE A 58 0.53 -11.32 -2.29
N SER A 59 -0.29 -10.60 -1.56
CA SER A 59 -1.43 -11.18 -0.85
C SER A 59 -2.58 -11.33 -1.84
N LEU A 60 -2.98 -12.56 -2.10
CA LEU A 60 -4.00 -12.92 -3.08
C LEU A 60 -5.11 -13.73 -2.42
N SER A 61 -6.36 -13.53 -2.88
CA SER A 61 -7.51 -14.36 -2.48
C SER A 61 -8.45 -14.59 -3.64
N TYR A 62 -9.20 -13.57 -4.06
CA TYR A 62 -10.20 -13.68 -5.12
C TYR A 62 -9.57 -13.75 -6.51
N LYS A 63 -9.97 -14.75 -7.32
CA LYS A 63 -9.49 -14.97 -8.71
C LYS A 63 -7.95 -14.96 -8.80
N ASN A 64 -7.30 -15.61 -7.85
CA ASN A 64 -5.86 -15.59 -7.72
C ASN A 64 -5.12 -16.19 -8.91
N ASN A 65 -5.68 -17.19 -9.61
CA ASN A 65 -5.05 -17.86 -10.74
C ASN A 65 -4.67 -16.87 -11.86
N LYS A 66 -5.59 -15.98 -12.26
CA LYS A 66 -5.30 -14.96 -13.29
C LYS A 66 -4.18 -14.02 -12.89
N ILE A 67 -4.12 -13.65 -11.61
CA ILE A 67 -3.03 -12.79 -11.10
C ILE A 67 -1.73 -13.58 -11.05
N GLN A 68 -1.76 -14.86 -10.64
CA GLN A 68 -0.57 -15.72 -10.61
C GLN A 68 0.02 -15.89 -12.01
N GLU A 69 -0.80 -16.19 -13.01
CA GLU A 69 -0.37 -16.28 -14.43
C GLU A 69 0.28 -14.98 -14.90
N PHE A 70 -0.37 -13.84 -14.64
CA PHE A 70 0.21 -12.54 -14.96
C PHE A 70 1.57 -12.33 -14.28
N LEU A 71 1.70 -12.64 -12.99
CA LEU A 71 2.94 -12.48 -12.25
C LEU A 71 4.04 -13.40 -12.78
N LYS A 72 3.71 -14.66 -13.09
CA LYS A 72 4.66 -15.61 -13.71
C LYS A 72 5.25 -15.03 -15.00
N LEU A 73 4.42 -14.52 -15.89
CA LEU A 73 4.85 -13.90 -17.14
C LEU A 73 5.61 -12.58 -16.90
N PHE A 74 5.10 -11.72 -16.01
CA PHE A 74 5.72 -10.43 -15.75
C PHE A 74 7.12 -10.54 -15.15
N PHE A 75 7.35 -11.49 -14.23
CA PHE A 75 8.65 -11.70 -13.57
C PHE A 75 9.59 -12.63 -14.33
N PHE A 76 9.13 -13.27 -15.38
CA PHE A 76 9.96 -14.14 -16.21
C PHE A 76 11.21 -13.41 -16.70
N LYS A 77 12.37 -14.06 -16.54
CA LYS A 77 13.70 -13.52 -16.91
C LYS A 77 14.09 -12.18 -16.26
N LYS A 78 13.41 -11.74 -15.20
CA LYS A 78 13.81 -10.53 -14.44
C LYS A 78 14.61 -10.95 -13.22
N ASN A 79 15.69 -10.24 -12.94
CA ASN A 79 16.45 -10.41 -11.69
C ASN A 79 15.72 -9.76 -10.50
N LEU A 80 14.51 -10.27 -10.21
CA LEU A 80 13.61 -9.82 -9.17
C LEU A 80 12.99 -11.03 -8.50
N SER A 81 12.76 -10.94 -7.19
CA SER A 81 12.11 -12.02 -6.44
C SER A 81 10.68 -11.67 -6.07
N TYR A 82 9.79 -12.66 -6.14
CA TYR A 82 8.44 -12.52 -5.62
C TYR A 82 7.97 -13.78 -4.92
N LYS A 83 7.03 -13.61 -3.97
CA LYS A 83 6.33 -14.70 -3.28
C LYS A 83 4.84 -14.39 -3.26
N ILE A 84 4.03 -15.43 -3.43
CA ILE A 84 2.58 -15.35 -3.34
C ILE A 84 2.15 -15.85 -1.96
N LEU A 85 1.31 -15.06 -1.30
CA LEU A 85 0.71 -15.33 -0.01
C LEU A 85 -0.79 -15.50 -0.24
N ILE A 86 -1.27 -16.74 -0.16
CA ILE A 86 -2.69 -17.04 -0.40
C ILE A 86 -3.47 -16.91 0.91
N ASP A 87 -4.45 -16.01 0.91
CA ASP A 87 -5.36 -15.82 2.03
C ASP A 87 -6.45 -16.89 1.98
N LYS A 88 -6.42 -17.86 2.90
CA LYS A 88 -7.38 -18.96 2.97
C LYS A 88 -8.81 -18.47 3.24
N LYS A 89 -8.96 -17.42 4.03
CA LYS A 89 -10.23 -16.77 4.35
C LYS A 89 -10.17 -15.29 3.96
N ARG A 90 -11.29 -14.73 3.50
CA ARG A 90 -11.41 -13.31 3.16
C ARG A 90 -11.59 -12.46 4.42
N SER A 91 -10.57 -12.38 5.21
CA SER A 91 -10.59 -11.75 6.54
C SER A 91 -10.08 -10.30 6.55
N GLY A 92 -9.87 -9.72 5.35
CA GLY A 92 -9.47 -8.31 5.19
C GLY A 92 -7.95 -8.10 5.19
N THR A 93 -7.54 -6.83 5.08
CA THR A 93 -6.13 -6.45 4.90
C THR A 93 -5.29 -6.68 6.16
N PHE A 94 -5.90 -6.68 7.33
CA PHE A 94 -5.19 -6.99 8.58
C PHE A 94 -4.76 -8.45 8.61
N SER A 95 -5.68 -9.38 8.41
CA SER A 95 -5.38 -10.82 8.44
C SER A 95 -4.41 -11.21 7.33
N ALA A 96 -4.53 -10.60 6.15
CA ALA A 96 -3.59 -10.78 5.06
C ALA A 96 -2.14 -10.41 5.43
N CYS A 97 -1.93 -9.46 6.35
CA CYS A 97 -0.60 -9.17 6.91
C CYS A 97 -0.26 -10.09 8.09
N TYR A 98 -1.20 -10.26 9.02
CA TYR A 98 -0.97 -10.94 10.30
C TYR A 98 -0.75 -12.44 10.13
N ASP A 99 -1.56 -13.11 9.31
CA ASP A 99 -1.49 -14.56 9.08
C ASP A 99 -0.21 -14.97 8.34
N HIS A 100 0.41 -14.02 7.64
CA HIS A 100 1.66 -14.23 6.91
C HIS A 100 2.88 -13.53 7.53
N VAL A 101 2.75 -12.97 8.74
CA VAL A 101 3.80 -12.15 9.36
C VAL A 101 5.15 -12.88 9.49
N SER A 102 5.13 -14.20 9.73
CA SER A 102 6.35 -15.03 9.82
C SER A 102 7.12 -15.06 8.50
N LYS A 103 6.43 -15.00 7.36
CA LYS A 103 6.97 -15.03 6.01
C LYS A 103 7.49 -13.68 5.52
N LEU A 104 7.07 -12.57 6.17
CA LEU A 104 7.47 -11.22 5.81
C LEU A 104 8.85 -10.86 6.36
N ASP A 105 9.56 -9.98 5.66
CA ASP A 105 10.79 -9.37 6.15
C ASP A 105 10.51 -8.51 7.41
N LYS A 106 11.57 -8.25 8.21
CA LYS A 106 11.43 -7.42 9.43
C LYS A 106 10.77 -6.06 9.16
N VAL A 107 11.15 -5.44 8.05
CA VAL A 107 10.53 -4.21 7.53
C VAL A 107 10.04 -4.48 6.13
N PHE A 108 8.86 -3.99 5.80
CA PHE A 108 8.30 -4.04 4.46
C PHE A 108 7.53 -2.76 4.12
N PHE A 109 7.44 -2.48 2.82
CA PHE A 109 6.55 -1.46 2.28
C PHE A 109 5.21 -2.09 1.95
N TYR A 110 4.13 -1.54 2.47
CA TYR A 110 2.75 -1.96 2.22
C TYR A 110 2.11 -1.04 1.21
N THR A 111 1.40 -1.61 0.22
CA THR A 111 0.57 -0.87 -0.73
C THR A 111 -0.57 -1.74 -1.26
N ASN A 112 -1.64 -1.09 -1.73
CA ASN A 112 -2.73 -1.76 -2.43
C ASN A 112 -2.41 -1.89 -3.92
N ALA A 113 -2.92 -2.95 -4.57
CA ALA A 113 -2.67 -3.22 -5.99
C ALA A 113 -3.44 -2.31 -6.95
N ASP A 114 -4.28 -1.42 -6.43
CA ASP A 114 -5.21 -0.58 -7.16
C ASP A 114 -4.93 0.92 -7.03
N GLU A 115 -3.75 1.29 -6.49
CA GLU A 115 -3.37 2.69 -6.35
C GLU A 115 -1.88 2.93 -6.61
N ILE A 116 -1.59 4.03 -7.31
CA ILE A 116 -0.23 4.49 -7.62
C ILE A 116 -0.09 5.95 -7.18
N SER A 117 1.04 6.31 -6.60
CA SER A 117 1.37 7.69 -6.30
C SER A 117 2.84 7.96 -6.64
N LYS A 118 3.11 9.09 -7.30
CA LYS A 118 4.48 9.51 -7.67
C LYS A 118 5.24 9.97 -6.42
N LEU A 119 5.88 9.03 -5.70
CA LEU A 119 6.58 9.24 -4.43
C LEU A 119 8.08 8.97 -4.57
N ASN A 120 8.90 9.74 -3.88
CA ASN A 120 10.31 9.39 -3.70
C ASN A 120 10.45 8.39 -2.54
N LEU A 121 10.19 7.10 -2.86
CA LEU A 121 10.15 6.03 -1.86
C LEU A 121 11.51 5.78 -1.19
N LYS A 122 12.63 6.07 -1.85
CA LYS A 122 13.97 5.99 -1.23
C LYS A 122 14.14 7.03 -0.13
N LYS A 123 13.77 8.30 -0.38
CA LYS A 123 13.84 9.37 0.63
C LYS A 123 12.91 9.07 1.80
N ILE A 124 11.69 8.61 1.53
CA ILE A 124 10.71 8.25 2.56
C ILE A 124 11.24 7.10 3.41
N PHE A 125 11.82 6.06 2.80
CA PHE A 125 12.41 4.94 3.53
C PHE A 125 13.61 5.35 4.38
N LEU A 126 14.45 6.25 3.90
CA LEU A 126 15.55 6.81 4.69
C LEU A 126 15.00 7.50 5.95
N ASN A 127 13.99 8.36 5.80
CA ASN A 127 13.35 9.03 6.92
C ASN A 127 12.71 8.03 7.90
N PHE A 128 12.09 6.97 7.40
CA PHE A 128 11.57 5.89 8.24
C PHE A 128 12.67 5.21 9.05
N ARG A 129 13.81 4.90 8.43
CA ARG A 129 14.95 4.27 9.11
C ARG A 129 15.58 5.16 10.20
N LEU A 130 15.61 6.46 9.96
CA LEU A 130 16.13 7.44 10.93
C LEU A 130 15.13 7.74 12.06
N SER A 131 13.86 7.44 11.85
CA SER A 131 12.82 7.61 12.86
C SER A 131 12.85 6.46 13.87
N LYS A 132 12.37 6.72 15.09
CA LYS A 132 12.19 5.69 16.13
C LYS A 132 10.85 4.93 15.98
N ALA A 133 9.99 5.32 15.03
CA ALA A 133 8.69 4.70 14.83
C ALA A 133 8.80 3.38 14.07
N LYS A 134 7.95 2.43 14.43
CA LYS A 134 7.84 1.14 13.73
C LYS A 134 6.83 1.18 12.57
N VAL A 135 6.11 2.28 12.41
CA VAL A 135 5.15 2.52 11.32
C VAL A 135 5.29 3.96 10.81
N MET A 136 5.28 4.12 9.49
CA MET A 136 5.20 5.41 8.81
C MET A 136 4.16 5.32 7.71
N CYS A 137 3.13 6.20 7.76
CA CYS A 137 1.98 6.19 6.88
C CYS A 137 1.98 7.36 5.91
N GLY A 138 1.53 7.12 4.68
CA GLY A 138 1.27 8.17 3.70
C GLY A 138 -0.06 8.87 3.96
N LEU A 139 -0.03 10.18 4.17
CA LEU A 139 -1.19 11.01 4.45
C LEU A 139 -1.41 12.06 3.36
N LEU A 140 -2.67 12.23 2.96
CA LEU A 140 -3.13 13.29 2.07
C LEU A 140 -4.02 14.27 2.84
N GLU A 141 -3.78 15.57 2.65
CA GLU A 141 -4.66 16.61 3.19
C GLU A 141 -6.06 16.49 2.58
N SER A 142 -7.08 16.52 3.41
CA SER A 142 -8.48 16.33 3.00
C SER A 142 -9.43 16.99 3.98
N LYS A 143 -10.48 17.67 3.48
CA LYS A 143 -11.54 18.25 4.32
C LYS A 143 -12.27 17.19 5.16
N ASN A 144 -12.31 15.94 4.70
CA ASN A 144 -12.93 14.81 5.40
C ASN A 144 -11.91 13.96 6.17
N GLY A 145 -10.76 14.52 6.51
CA GLY A 145 -9.69 13.83 7.20
C GLY A 145 -10.06 13.51 8.65
N LYS A 146 -9.53 12.39 9.13
CA LYS A 146 -9.69 11.91 10.51
C LYS A 146 -8.43 12.09 11.35
N PHE A 147 -7.34 12.55 10.75
CA PHE A 147 -6.04 12.67 11.38
C PHE A 147 -5.57 14.12 11.39
N SER A 148 -4.89 14.50 12.43
CA SER A 148 -4.01 15.67 12.49
C SER A 148 -2.56 15.20 12.55
N ILE A 149 -1.63 16.11 12.31
CA ILE A 149 -0.20 15.82 12.37
C ILE A 149 0.49 16.76 13.33
N ASP A 150 1.43 16.22 14.08
CA ASP A 150 2.40 17.01 14.82
C ASP A 150 3.67 17.13 13.96
N LYS A 151 3.97 18.35 13.54
CA LYS A 151 5.11 18.59 12.64
C LYS A 151 6.45 18.55 13.36
N LYS A 152 6.50 18.91 14.65
CA LYS A 152 7.74 18.90 15.45
C LYS A 152 8.15 17.45 15.73
N GLU A 153 7.21 16.63 16.15
CA GLU A 153 7.47 15.23 16.48
C GLU A 153 7.33 14.28 15.28
N LEU A 154 6.85 14.77 14.12
CA LEU A 154 6.60 13.99 12.90
C LEU A 154 5.65 12.80 13.13
N ILE A 155 4.65 12.95 13.99
CA ILE A 155 3.69 11.91 14.35
C ILE A 155 2.26 12.24 13.93
N ILE A 156 1.45 11.18 13.81
CA ILE A 156 0.01 11.26 13.58
C ILE A 156 -0.72 11.34 14.91
N LYS A 157 -1.75 12.18 14.97
CA LYS A 157 -2.71 12.27 16.09
C LYS A 157 -4.13 12.09 15.54
N LEU A 158 -5.04 11.53 16.31
CA LEU A 158 -6.46 11.54 15.99
C LEU A 158 -6.99 12.97 16.08
N SER A 159 -7.72 13.43 15.07
CA SER A 159 -8.28 14.78 15.06
C SER A 159 -9.60 14.83 15.82
N SER A 160 -9.69 15.69 16.83
CA SER A 160 -10.92 15.94 17.58
C SER A 160 -11.66 17.21 17.17
N LYS A 161 -11.10 18.05 16.30
CA LYS A 161 -11.67 19.37 15.95
C LYS A 161 -11.81 19.58 14.43
N LYS A 162 -12.99 20.07 14.00
CA LYS A 162 -13.35 20.37 12.59
C LYS A 162 -12.48 21.46 11.92
N ASN A 163 -11.80 22.33 12.66
CA ASN A 163 -11.16 23.55 12.12
C ASN A 163 -9.66 23.49 11.89
N LYS A 164 -9.02 22.32 12.03
CA LYS A 164 -7.58 22.14 11.73
C LYS A 164 -7.42 21.36 10.44
N LYS A 165 -6.31 21.62 9.71
CA LYS A 165 -5.91 20.79 8.57
C LYS A 165 -6.01 19.32 8.95
N ALA A 166 -6.82 18.58 8.21
CA ALA A 166 -7.10 17.17 8.46
C ALA A 166 -6.55 16.31 7.33
N TYR A 167 -6.27 15.04 7.61
CA TYR A 167 -5.61 14.13 6.70
C TYR A 167 -6.33 12.79 6.64
N ILE A 168 -6.23 12.14 5.48
CA ILE A 168 -6.66 10.76 5.25
C ILE A 168 -5.46 9.87 4.93
N ASP A 169 -5.57 8.59 5.27
CA ASP A 169 -4.61 7.56 4.87
C ASP A 169 -4.69 7.27 3.37
N CYS A 170 -3.55 7.15 2.72
CA CYS A 170 -3.42 6.88 1.28
C CYS A 170 -3.03 5.44 0.97
N GLY A 171 -3.07 4.51 1.94
CA GLY A 171 -2.75 3.10 1.69
C GLY A 171 -1.26 2.76 1.57
N PHE A 172 -0.36 3.74 1.61
CA PHE A 172 1.09 3.53 1.53
C PHE A 172 1.73 3.55 2.92
N LYS A 173 2.45 2.49 3.31
CA LYS A 173 3.04 2.38 4.65
C LYS A 173 4.40 1.69 4.62
N PHE A 174 5.35 2.17 5.42
CA PHE A 174 6.49 1.36 5.86
C PHE A 174 6.16 0.79 7.23
N ILE A 175 6.30 -0.52 7.38
CA ILE A 175 5.88 -1.25 8.58
C ILE A 175 7.03 -2.16 9.04
N ASN A 176 7.41 -2.06 10.32
CA ASN A 176 8.18 -3.09 11.00
C ASN A 176 7.22 -4.14 11.55
N LYS A 177 7.39 -5.41 11.17
CA LYS A 177 6.47 -6.50 11.55
C LYS A 177 6.36 -6.74 13.07
N GLU A 178 7.28 -6.20 13.86
CA GLU A 178 7.21 -6.30 15.32
C GLU A 178 5.94 -5.65 15.92
N ILE A 179 5.27 -4.74 15.18
CA ILE A 179 4.01 -4.18 15.65
C ILE A 179 2.94 -5.26 15.88
N PHE A 180 3.00 -6.34 15.11
CA PHE A 180 2.04 -7.44 15.22
C PHE A 180 2.18 -8.26 16.52
N LYS A 181 3.29 -8.13 17.26
CA LYS A 181 3.43 -8.70 18.60
C LYS A 181 2.47 -8.07 19.63
N GLN A 182 1.96 -6.88 19.34
CA GLN A 182 1.04 -6.14 20.20
C GLN A 182 -0.44 -6.41 19.89
N VAL A 183 -0.73 -7.31 18.97
CA VAL A 183 -2.09 -7.64 18.55
C VAL A 183 -2.81 -8.41 19.66
N LYS A 184 -3.93 -7.86 20.14
CA LYS A 184 -4.75 -8.47 21.21
C LYS A 184 -6.06 -9.06 20.68
N LYS A 185 -6.53 -8.64 19.52
CA LYS A 185 -7.78 -9.07 18.90
C LYS A 185 -7.68 -9.09 17.38
N LYS A 186 -8.64 -9.71 16.71
CA LYS A 186 -8.70 -9.67 15.23
C LYS A 186 -9.25 -8.32 14.75
N TYR A 187 -8.71 -7.83 13.63
CA TYR A 187 -9.15 -6.64 12.93
C TYR A 187 -9.49 -7.02 11.48
N ILE A 188 -10.31 -6.21 10.82
CA ILE A 188 -10.62 -6.39 9.40
C ILE A 188 -9.58 -5.64 8.56
N LYS A 189 -9.31 -4.37 8.89
CA LYS A 189 -8.36 -3.54 8.16
C LYS A 189 -7.09 -3.30 8.98
N ILE A 190 -5.96 -3.21 8.28
CA ILE A 190 -4.68 -2.88 8.92
C ILE A 190 -4.74 -1.48 9.57
N GLU A 191 -5.51 -0.57 8.98
CA GLU A 191 -5.77 0.78 9.48
C GLU A 191 -6.48 0.75 10.85
N ASP A 192 -7.44 -0.16 11.05
CA ASP A 192 -8.17 -0.28 12.31
C ASP A 192 -7.22 -0.66 13.46
N PHE A 193 -6.21 -1.48 13.19
CA PHE A 193 -5.16 -1.79 14.17
C PHE A 193 -4.20 -0.61 14.37
N ILE A 194 -3.65 -0.06 13.29
CA ILE A 194 -2.62 0.99 13.36
C ILE A 194 -3.17 2.25 14.05
N TYR A 195 -4.34 2.73 13.63
CA TYR A 195 -4.91 3.98 14.14
C TYR A 195 -5.82 3.81 15.36
N GLY A 196 -6.30 2.58 15.57
CA GLY A 196 -7.08 2.23 16.76
C GLY A 196 -6.18 1.97 17.97
N ASP A 197 -5.72 0.74 18.09
CA ASP A 197 -5.06 0.29 19.32
C ASP A 197 -3.54 0.56 19.34
N TYR A 198 -2.86 0.49 18.16
CA TYR A 198 -1.41 0.71 18.13
C TYR A 198 -1.04 2.18 18.38
N LEU A 199 -1.70 3.13 17.72
CA LEU A 199 -1.42 4.57 17.85
C LEU A 199 -1.65 5.09 19.27
N LYS A 200 -2.56 4.50 20.06
CA LYS A 200 -2.80 4.91 21.46
C LYS A 200 -1.59 4.79 22.35
N LYS A 201 -0.68 3.85 22.05
CA LYS A 201 0.48 3.52 22.91
C LYS A 201 1.83 3.73 22.22
N ASN A 202 1.84 4.00 20.92
CA ASN A 202 3.04 4.02 20.12
C ASN A 202 3.06 5.20 19.16
N ARG A 203 4.27 5.59 18.75
CA ARG A 203 4.47 6.61 17.70
C ARG A 203 4.19 6.01 16.33
N VAL A 204 3.38 6.70 15.54
CA VAL A 204 3.16 6.43 14.11
C VAL A 204 3.58 7.68 13.34
N ASN A 205 4.63 7.56 12.57
CA ASN A 205 5.13 8.66 11.76
C ASN A 205 4.35 8.78 10.44
N TYR A 206 4.55 9.89 9.74
CA TYR A 206 3.89 10.15 8.47
C TYR A 206 4.85 10.68 7.41
N PHE A 207 4.42 10.58 6.16
CA PHE A 207 4.90 11.39 5.05
C PHE A 207 3.70 11.94 4.28
N LEU A 208 3.88 13.13 3.68
CA LEU A 208 2.79 13.77 2.96
C LEU A 208 2.76 13.31 1.51
N VAL A 209 1.58 12.93 1.06
CA VAL A 209 1.24 12.65 -0.32
C VAL A 209 0.64 13.93 -0.91
N LYS A 210 1.35 14.58 -1.83
CA LYS A 210 0.97 15.92 -2.34
C LYS A 210 -0.22 15.89 -3.29
N LYS A 211 -0.42 14.79 -4.02
CA LYS A 211 -1.50 14.62 -5.00
C LYS A 211 -2.29 13.36 -4.71
N LYS A 212 -3.61 13.41 -4.94
CA LYS A 212 -4.47 12.24 -4.81
C LYS A 212 -3.91 11.08 -5.62
N PRO A 213 -3.73 9.87 -5.02
CA PRO A 213 -3.25 8.72 -5.75
C PRO A 213 -4.11 8.40 -6.98
N TYR A 214 -3.50 7.89 -8.01
CA TYR A 214 -4.20 7.32 -9.15
C TYR A 214 -4.82 5.99 -8.72
N ARG A 215 -6.13 5.88 -8.82
CA ARG A 215 -6.90 4.71 -8.36
C ARG A 215 -7.78 4.17 -9.47
N ILE A 216 -8.21 2.93 -9.29
CA ILE A 216 -9.17 2.27 -10.18
C ILE A 216 -10.37 1.71 -9.39
N ASP A 217 -10.83 2.47 -8.38
CA ASP A 217 -11.93 2.08 -7.49
C ASP A 217 -13.31 2.15 -8.15
N THR A 218 -13.49 3.13 -9.03
CA THR A 218 -14.74 3.42 -9.75
C THR A 218 -14.45 3.67 -11.23
N ALA A 219 -15.48 3.69 -12.07
CA ALA A 219 -15.34 4.06 -13.49
C ALA A 219 -14.77 5.48 -13.66
N LEU A 220 -15.16 6.41 -12.77
CA LEU A 220 -14.61 7.78 -12.76
C LEU A 220 -13.12 7.80 -12.43
N ASP A 221 -12.69 7.00 -11.44
CA ASP A 221 -11.27 6.87 -11.09
C ASP A 221 -10.46 6.29 -12.26
N ILE A 222 -11.00 5.30 -12.98
CA ILE A 222 -10.37 4.73 -14.16
C ILE A 222 -10.17 5.81 -15.24
N ARG A 223 -11.23 6.59 -15.55
CA ARG A 223 -11.17 7.68 -16.53
C ARG A 223 -10.13 8.74 -16.12
N ARG A 224 -10.14 9.17 -14.86
CA ARG A 224 -9.17 10.12 -14.32
C ARG A 224 -7.74 9.56 -14.43
N THR A 225 -7.53 8.33 -13.99
CA THR A 225 -6.22 7.66 -14.04
C THR A 225 -5.70 7.57 -15.47
N LYS A 226 -6.56 7.20 -16.45
CA LYS A 226 -6.21 7.18 -17.87
C LYS A 226 -5.75 8.56 -18.35
N ASN A 227 -6.45 9.62 -17.98
CA ASN A 227 -6.15 10.97 -18.46
C ASN A 227 -4.92 11.61 -17.80
N GLU A 228 -4.66 11.33 -16.52
CA GLU A 228 -3.64 12.05 -15.74
C GLU A 228 -2.32 11.27 -15.60
N LEU A 229 -2.38 9.93 -15.41
CA LEU A 229 -1.18 9.13 -15.22
C LEU A 229 -0.35 9.01 -16.50
N PHE A 230 -1.04 9.04 -17.64
CA PHE A 230 -0.45 8.82 -18.98
C PHE A 230 -0.43 10.07 -19.86
N LYS A 231 -0.78 11.24 -19.35
CA LYS A 231 -0.42 12.50 -20.01
C LYS A 231 1.11 12.54 -20.07
N THR A 232 1.68 12.15 -21.21
CA THR A 232 3.03 12.54 -21.60
C THR A 232 3.05 14.06 -21.66
N LYS A 233 3.96 14.66 -20.89
CA LYS A 233 4.39 16.02 -21.16
C LYS A 233 5.12 16.03 -22.46
#